data_1c1bedea950f305734956e484a643a4a
#
_entry.id   1c1bedea950f305734956e484a643a4a
#
_cell.length_a   1.000
_cell.length_b   1.000
_cell.length_c   1.000
_cell.angle_alpha   90.00
_cell.angle_beta   90.00
_cell.angle_gamma   90.00
#
_symmetry.space_group_name_H-M   'P 1'
#
loop_
_entity.id
_entity.type
_entity.pdbx_description
1 polymer ?
#
loop_
_entity_poly.entity_id
_entity_poly.type
_entity_poly.pdbx_seq_one_letter_code
_entity_poly.pdbx_strand_id
1 'polypeptide(L)'
;LKKNYSREVLKKMVKKKELRIIPILDNENKVIKVLDLFDKKLSQNYSLVINKNIQVIIMAGGIGKRMQPYTHVIPKPLLPIQKKPMIEHVLDFFRINGLKSFVISINYKSDLLKTYFKNLRKYKNIKFIEEKKSLGTIGSLSLLSNKKTKNFIISNCDMKFTFPLKDLIDTHSKNKNDATIVVSLKEDSVPYGVFETDNDGNITKMSEKPKISNMINIGLYIFNNKVVNLVKKNKHTDVNELIKKIINHKKFKVELYPVPENSWTDMSLKYKE
;
A
#
# COMPACT_ATOMS: atom_id res chain seq x y z
N LEU A 1 5.88 -27.92 -11.76
CA LEU A 1 5.08 -28.17 -12.96
C LEU A 1 5.89 -28.94 -14.00
N LYS A 2 5.27 -29.87 -14.73
CA LYS A 2 5.91 -30.56 -15.88
C LYS A 2 5.94 -29.62 -17.10
N LYS A 3 6.89 -29.83 -18.02
CA LYS A 3 7.13 -28.98 -19.22
C LYS A 3 5.88 -28.68 -20.05
N ASN A 4 4.95 -29.62 -20.15
CA ASN A 4 3.72 -29.51 -20.96
C ASN A 4 2.49 -29.09 -20.14
N TYR A 5 2.65 -28.25 -19.12
CA TYR A 5 1.52 -27.78 -18.32
C TYR A 5 0.55 -26.90 -19.11
N SER A 6 -0.76 -27.08 -18.86
CA SER A 6 -1.75 -26.16 -19.39
C SER A 6 -1.84 -24.87 -18.57
N ARG A 7 -2.28 -23.77 -19.21
CA ARG A 7 -2.56 -22.50 -18.51
C ARG A 7 -3.55 -22.64 -17.37
N GLU A 8 -4.49 -23.58 -17.46
CA GLU A 8 -5.48 -23.84 -16.42
C GLU A 8 -4.88 -24.50 -15.19
N VAL A 9 -3.95 -25.45 -15.37
CA VAL A 9 -3.21 -26.09 -14.28
C VAL A 9 -2.37 -25.04 -13.54
N LEU A 10 -1.69 -24.16 -14.27
CA LEU A 10 -0.95 -23.06 -13.68
C LEU A 10 -1.87 -22.13 -12.85
N LYS A 11 -3.02 -21.73 -13.42
CA LYS A 11 -4.01 -20.90 -12.70
C LYS A 11 -4.53 -21.57 -11.42
N LYS A 12 -4.81 -22.88 -11.45
CA LYS A 12 -5.26 -23.63 -10.27
C LYS A 12 -4.17 -23.71 -9.20
N MET A 13 -2.91 -23.92 -9.58
CA MET A 13 -1.79 -23.97 -8.63
C MET A 13 -1.53 -22.61 -7.98
N VAL A 14 -1.55 -21.54 -8.76
CA VAL A 14 -1.40 -20.17 -8.26
C VAL A 14 -2.52 -19.80 -7.30
N LYS A 15 -3.77 -20.19 -7.58
CA LYS A 15 -4.91 -19.95 -6.68
C LYS A 15 -4.86 -20.75 -5.38
N LYS A 16 -4.27 -21.93 -5.39
CA LYS A 16 -4.34 -22.88 -4.26
C LYS A 16 -3.16 -22.78 -3.29
N LYS A 17 -2.03 -22.21 -3.75
CA LYS A 17 -0.82 -22.08 -2.96
C LYS A 17 -0.24 -20.70 -3.28
N GLU A 18 0.00 -19.88 -2.31
CA GLU A 18 0.62 -18.55 -2.41
C GLU A 18 2.09 -18.63 -2.90
N LEU A 19 2.31 -19.28 -4.04
CA LEU A 19 3.63 -19.54 -4.59
C LEU A 19 4.12 -18.33 -5.39
N ARG A 20 5.25 -17.78 -5.00
CA ARG A 20 5.96 -16.75 -5.77
C ARG A 20 6.72 -17.35 -6.95
N ILE A 21 7.30 -18.52 -6.76
CA ILE A 21 8.20 -19.17 -7.71
C ILE A 21 7.67 -20.57 -8.01
N ILE A 22 7.54 -20.90 -9.31
CA ILE A 22 7.11 -22.22 -9.75
C ILE A 22 8.21 -22.82 -10.63
N PRO A 23 8.91 -23.87 -10.18
CA PRO A 23 9.86 -24.58 -11.04
C PRO A 23 9.11 -25.39 -12.10
N ILE A 24 9.61 -25.33 -13.34
CA ILE A 24 9.18 -26.19 -14.43
C ILE A 24 10.20 -27.30 -14.58
N LEU A 25 9.75 -28.53 -14.55
CA LEU A 25 10.56 -29.72 -14.60
C LEU A 25 10.44 -30.39 -15.97
N ASP A 26 11.51 -31.03 -16.43
CA ASP A 26 11.49 -31.97 -17.54
C ASP A 26 10.92 -33.35 -17.14
N ASN A 27 11.04 -34.31 -18.01
CA ASN A 27 10.55 -35.66 -17.76
C ASN A 27 11.40 -36.40 -16.71
N GLU A 28 12.64 -35.99 -16.50
CA GLU A 28 13.60 -36.55 -15.53
C GLU A 28 13.54 -35.84 -14.17
N ASN A 29 12.55 -34.93 -13.97
CA ASN A 29 12.40 -34.09 -12.77
C ASN A 29 13.50 -33.06 -12.56
N LYS A 30 14.31 -32.72 -13.57
CA LYS A 30 15.28 -31.63 -13.50
C LYS A 30 14.57 -30.28 -13.77
N VAL A 31 14.98 -29.23 -13.05
CA VAL A 31 14.46 -27.89 -13.23
C VAL A 31 15.02 -27.30 -14.53
N ILE A 32 14.16 -27.13 -15.54
CA ILE A 32 14.53 -26.56 -16.86
C ILE A 32 14.16 -25.07 -16.96
N LYS A 33 13.26 -24.60 -16.10
CA LYS A 33 12.82 -23.19 -16.05
C LYS A 33 12.20 -22.88 -14.70
N VAL A 34 12.38 -21.64 -14.29
CA VAL A 34 11.70 -21.11 -13.11
C VAL A 34 10.75 -20.00 -13.56
N LEU A 35 9.47 -20.12 -13.20
CA LEU A 35 8.49 -19.05 -13.37
C LEU A 35 8.45 -18.23 -12.09
N ASP A 36 8.98 -17.02 -12.13
CA ASP A 36 8.70 -16.02 -11.11
C ASP A 36 7.37 -15.34 -11.46
N LEU A 37 6.35 -15.57 -10.65
CA LEU A 37 5.00 -15.03 -10.87
C LEU A 37 4.97 -13.50 -10.75
N PHE A 38 6.04 -12.90 -10.26
CA PHE A 38 6.25 -11.45 -10.18
C PHE A 38 7.12 -10.90 -11.32
N ASP A 39 7.62 -11.79 -12.24
CA ASP A 39 8.36 -11.31 -13.41
C ASP A 39 7.43 -10.48 -14.31
N LYS A 40 7.89 -9.27 -14.66
CA LYS A 40 7.17 -8.29 -15.50
C LYS A 40 6.68 -8.86 -16.83
N LYS A 41 7.37 -9.84 -17.40
CA LYS A 41 6.98 -10.50 -18.66
C LYS A 41 5.81 -11.46 -18.49
N LEU A 42 5.65 -12.09 -17.33
CA LEU A 42 4.53 -12.97 -17.02
C LEU A 42 3.29 -12.20 -16.59
N SER A 43 3.44 -11.08 -15.89
CA SER A 43 2.34 -10.20 -15.49
C SER A 43 1.63 -9.55 -16.69
N GLN A 44 2.31 -9.34 -17.83
CA GLN A 44 1.69 -8.83 -19.06
C GLN A 44 0.69 -9.81 -19.70
N ASN A 45 0.83 -11.13 -19.45
CA ASN A 45 -0.10 -12.15 -19.95
C ASN A 45 -1.29 -12.43 -19.01
N TYR A 46 -1.25 -11.94 -17.79
CA TYR A 46 -2.40 -11.90 -16.88
C TYR A 46 -3.01 -10.49 -16.95
N SER A 47 -3.72 -10.20 -18.03
CA SER A 47 -4.64 -9.07 -18.11
C SER A 47 -5.69 -9.27 -17.00
N LEU A 48 -5.32 -8.78 -15.82
CA LEU A 48 -6.21 -8.73 -14.68
C LEU A 48 -7.34 -7.78 -15.05
N VAL A 49 -8.53 -8.34 -15.28
CA VAL A 49 -9.76 -7.54 -15.29
C VAL A 49 -9.97 -7.07 -13.86
N ILE A 50 -9.14 -6.08 -13.45
CA ILE A 50 -9.40 -5.38 -12.21
C ILE A 50 -10.66 -4.55 -12.45
N ASN A 51 -11.62 -4.76 -11.59
CA ASN A 51 -12.94 -4.14 -11.62
C ASN A 51 -12.82 -2.63 -11.90
N LYS A 52 -13.45 -2.15 -12.97
CA LYS A 52 -13.40 -0.75 -13.44
C LYS A 52 -13.88 0.29 -12.41
N ASN A 53 -14.43 -0.16 -11.29
CA ASN A 53 -15.01 0.67 -10.24
C ASN A 53 -14.05 0.96 -9.06
N ILE A 54 -12.73 0.84 -9.28
CA ILE A 54 -11.71 1.16 -8.27
C ILE A 54 -10.93 2.39 -8.72
N GLN A 55 -10.78 3.38 -7.83
CA GLN A 55 -9.95 4.56 -8.02
C GLN A 55 -8.79 4.53 -7.04
N VAL A 56 -7.58 4.77 -7.53
CA VAL A 56 -6.38 4.90 -6.69
C VAL A 56 -6.17 6.35 -6.31
N ILE A 57 -5.96 6.60 -5.02
CA ILE A 57 -5.69 7.93 -4.46
C ILE A 57 -4.32 7.88 -3.79
N ILE A 58 -3.41 8.73 -4.24
CA ILE A 58 -2.07 8.87 -3.66
C ILE A 58 -2.04 10.13 -2.80
N MET A 59 -1.70 9.95 -1.52
CA MET A 59 -1.59 11.04 -0.57
C MET A 59 -0.20 11.68 -0.67
N ALA A 60 -0.12 12.86 -1.28
CA ALA A 60 1.14 13.54 -1.61
C ALA A 60 1.21 15.01 -1.15
N GLY A 61 0.28 15.44 -0.29
CA GLY A 61 0.19 16.83 0.18
C GLY A 61 1.09 17.18 1.37
N GLY A 62 1.74 16.20 2.00
CA GLY A 62 2.54 16.39 3.20
C GLY A 62 3.87 17.13 2.95
N ILE A 63 4.29 17.95 3.94
CA ILE A 63 5.55 18.72 3.89
C ILE A 63 6.79 17.82 3.90
N GLY A 64 6.72 16.63 4.53
CA GLY A 64 7.87 15.73 4.62
C GLY A 64 8.94 16.18 5.62
N LYS A 65 8.54 16.74 6.78
CA LYS A 65 9.45 17.31 7.81
C LYS A 65 10.62 16.39 8.19
N ARG A 66 10.38 15.07 8.26
CA ARG A 66 11.41 14.08 8.63
C ARG A 66 12.52 13.90 7.60
N MET A 67 12.36 14.49 6.41
CA MET A 67 13.32 14.43 5.29
C MET A 67 13.89 15.82 4.97
N GLN A 68 13.86 16.74 5.91
CA GLN A 68 14.61 17.98 5.81
C GLN A 68 16.12 17.68 5.95
N PRO A 69 16.99 18.43 5.25
CA PRO A 69 16.71 19.65 4.49
C PRO A 69 16.19 19.44 3.06
N TYR A 70 16.19 18.20 2.52
CA TYR A 70 15.84 17.93 1.12
C TYR A 70 14.45 18.46 0.73
N THR A 71 13.47 18.34 1.63
CA THR A 71 12.11 18.79 1.37
C THR A 71 11.93 20.30 1.42
N HIS A 72 12.94 21.07 1.82
CA HIS A 72 12.96 22.52 1.62
C HIS A 72 13.07 22.90 0.14
N VAL A 73 13.67 22.05 -0.69
CA VAL A 73 13.86 22.30 -2.12
C VAL A 73 12.86 21.49 -2.95
N ILE A 74 12.81 20.18 -2.75
CA ILE A 74 12.01 19.23 -3.56
C ILE A 74 10.91 18.65 -2.69
N PRO A 75 9.63 18.66 -3.12
CA PRO A 75 8.55 18.05 -2.34
C PRO A 75 8.78 16.53 -2.18
N LYS A 76 8.45 15.99 -1.02
CA LYS A 76 8.65 14.57 -0.66
C LYS A 76 8.35 13.57 -1.78
N PRO A 77 7.20 13.67 -2.50
CA PRO A 77 6.87 12.71 -3.55
C PRO A 77 7.86 12.69 -4.72
N LEU A 78 8.58 13.79 -4.95
CA LEU A 78 9.58 13.93 -6.02
C LEU A 78 11.01 13.58 -5.58
N LEU A 79 11.25 13.31 -4.31
CA LEU A 79 12.58 12.87 -3.87
C LEU A 79 12.98 11.57 -4.58
N PRO A 80 14.23 11.50 -5.12
CA PRO A 80 14.67 10.37 -5.93
C PRO A 80 14.98 9.14 -5.07
N ILE A 81 14.43 8.01 -5.46
CA ILE A 81 14.85 6.70 -4.96
C ILE A 81 15.34 5.89 -6.15
N GLN A 82 16.63 5.51 -6.13
CA GLN A 82 17.29 4.91 -7.29
C GLN A 82 17.21 5.88 -8.50
N LYS A 83 16.55 5.50 -9.59
CA LYS A 83 16.51 6.26 -10.86
C LYS A 83 15.22 7.05 -11.10
N LYS A 84 14.31 7.16 -10.13
CA LYS A 84 13.01 7.83 -10.28
C LYS A 84 12.43 8.32 -8.95
N PRO A 85 11.52 9.31 -8.97
CA PRO A 85 10.84 9.82 -7.78
C PRO A 85 10.06 8.75 -7.00
N MET A 86 9.92 8.93 -5.68
CA MET A 86 9.16 8.04 -4.80
C MET A 86 7.76 7.75 -5.34
N ILE A 87 7.02 8.80 -5.73
CA ILE A 87 5.65 8.67 -6.21
C ILE A 87 5.52 7.80 -7.46
N GLU A 88 6.54 7.77 -8.33
CA GLU A 88 6.52 6.91 -9.52
C GLU A 88 6.63 5.43 -9.17
N HIS A 89 7.32 5.06 -8.09
CA HIS A 89 7.36 3.67 -7.63
C HIS A 89 5.96 3.20 -7.23
N VAL A 90 5.19 4.06 -6.54
CA VAL A 90 3.82 3.77 -6.12
C VAL A 90 2.89 3.67 -7.33
N LEU A 91 2.94 4.65 -8.24
CA LEU A 91 2.11 4.67 -9.45
C LEU A 91 2.41 3.48 -10.37
N ASP A 92 3.69 3.13 -10.53
CA ASP A 92 4.09 1.98 -11.35
C ASP A 92 3.59 0.66 -10.77
N PHE A 93 3.59 0.50 -9.44
CA PHE A 93 3.02 -0.68 -8.80
C PHE A 93 1.54 -0.86 -9.19
N PHE A 94 0.72 0.17 -9.06
CA PHE A 94 -0.69 0.10 -9.43
C PHE A 94 -0.90 -0.06 -10.94
N ARG A 95 -0.10 0.64 -11.75
CA ARG A 95 -0.20 0.57 -13.22
C ARG A 95 0.15 -0.81 -13.77
N ILE A 96 1.20 -1.45 -13.25
CA ILE A 96 1.60 -2.81 -13.62
C ILE A 96 0.50 -3.81 -13.26
N ASN A 97 -0.21 -3.57 -12.16
CA ASN A 97 -1.36 -4.37 -11.75
C ASN A 97 -2.69 -3.99 -12.47
N GLY A 98 -2.63 -3.19 -13.55
CA GLY A 98 -3.78 -2.92 -14.43
C GLY A 98 -4.66 -1.73 -14.01
N LEU A 99 -4.35 -1.04 -12.91
CA LEU A 99 -5.07 0.17 -12.50
C LEU A 99 -4.54 1.38 -13.26
N LYS A 100 -5.43 2.18 -13.84
CA LYS A 100 -5.08 3.31 -14.72
C LYS A 100 -5.69 4.64 -14.29
N SER A 101 -6.59 4.63 -13.32
CA SER A 101 -7.26 5.85 -12.83
C SER A 101 -6.62 6.30 -11.52
N PHE A 102 -5.88 7.41 -11.58
CA PHE A 102 -5.16 7.95 -10.43
C PHE A 102 -5.66 9.34 -10.06
N VAL A 103 -5.77 9.56 -8.76
CA VAL A 103 -5.95 10.88 -8.16
C VAL A 103 -4.78 11.11 -7.21
N ILE A 104 -4.12 12.25 -7.31
CA ILE A 104 -3.04 12.63 -6.40
C ILE A 104 -3.52 13.82 -5.58
N SER A 105 -3.54 13.66 -4.25
CA SER A 105 -3.76 14.77 -3.32
C SER A 105 -2.47 15.54 -3.15
N ILE A 106 -2.51 16.84 -3.40
CA ILE A 106 -1.36 17.75 -3.38
C ILE A 106 -1.64 18.97 -2.53
N ASN A 107 -0.61 19.51 -1.90
CA ASN A 107 -0.66 20.77 -1.15
C ASN A 107 0.71 21.45 -1.21
N TYR A 108 1.67 21.02 -0.40
CA TYR A 108 3.01 21.61 -0.32
C TYR A 108 3.75 21.49 -1.66
N LYS A 109 4.18 22.64 -2.21
CA LYS A 109 4.88 22.74 -3.51
C LYS A 109 4.12 22.03 -4.65
N SER A 110 2.80 22.18 -4.68
CA SER A 110 1.90 21.53 -5.64
C SER A 110 2.29 21.78 -7.10
N ASP A 111 2.80 22.97 -7.41
CA ASP A 111 3.18 23.35 -8.79
C ASP A 111 4.34 22.53 -9.34
N LEU A 112 5.31 22.14 -8.49
CA LEU A 112 6.39 21.26 -8.90
C LEU A 112 5.87 19.88 -9.28
N LEU A 113 4.92 19.34 -8.52
CA LEU A 113 4.28 18.06 -8.83
C LEU A 113 3.45 18.15 -10.13
N LYS A 114 2.65 19.18 -10.29
CA LYS A 114 1.86 19.40 -11.52
C LYS A 114 2.77 19.51 -12.75
N THR A 115 3.83 20.31 -12.66
CA THR A 115 4.80 20.51 -13.74
C THR A 115 5.52 19.19 -14.09
N TYR A 116 5.93 18.43 -13.07
CA TYR A 116 6.57 17.13 -13.28
C TYR A 116 5.68 16.18 -14.08
N PHE A 117 4.42 16.01 -13.70
CA PHE A 117 3.51 15.09 -14.36
C PHE A 117 3.00 15.58 -15.71
N LYS A 118 2.94 16.91 -15.96
CA LYS A 118 2.50 17.50 -17.24
C LYS A 118 3.27 16.93 -18.44
N ASN A 119 4.56 16.67 -18.27
CA ASN A 119 5.46 16.23 -19.33
C ASN A 119 5.57 14.70 -19.46
N LEU A 120 4.93 13.93 -18.56
CA LEU A 120 5.02 12.48 -18.53
C LEU A 120 3.83 11.82 -19.25
N ARG A 121 4.05 11.45 -20.53
CA ARG A 121 3.01 10.79 -21.36
C ARG A 121 2.40 9.53 -20.70
N LYS A 122 3.20 8.77 -19.93
CA LYS A 122 2.76 7.54 -19.26
C LYS A 122 1.71 7.74 -18.16
N TYR A 123 1.51 8.99 -17.71
CA TYR A 123 0.60 9.36 -16.62
C TYR A 123 -0.47 10.38 -17.02
N LYS A 124 -0.85 10.41 -18.29
CA LYS A 124 -1.84 11.37 -18.84
C LYS A 124 -3.19 11.42 -18.11
N ASN A 125 -3.56 10.33 -17.43
CA ASN A 125 -4.86 10.18 -16.75
C ASN A 125 -4.82 10.50 -15.26
N ILE A 126 -3.75 11.16 -14.78
CA ILE A 126 -3.67 11.61 -13.39
C ILE A 126 -4.57 12.84 -13.22
N LYS A 127 -5.39 12.81 -12.17
CA LYS A 127 -6.13 13.97 -11.68
C LYS A 127 -5.52 14.46 -10.38
N PHE A 128 -5.53 15.75 -10.15
CA PHE A 128 -5.06 16.35 -8.90
C PHE A 128 -6.24 16.82 -8.06
N ILE A 129 -6.14 16.59 -6.75
CA ILE A 129 -6.93 17.27 -5.73
C ILE A 129 -6.00 18.19 -4.98
N GLU A 130 -6.22 19.49 -5.10
CA GLU A 130 -5.41 20.50 -4.43
C GLU A 130 -6.07 20.94 -3.14
N GLU A 131 -5.35 20.77 -2.03
CA GLU A 131 -5.78 21.21 -0.73
C GLU A 131 -5.35 22.69 -0.53
N LYS A 132 -6.30 23.60 -0.34
CA LYS A 132 -5.99 25.02 -0.03
C LYS A 132 -5.26 25.19 1.30
N LYS A 133 -5.48 24.27 2.24
CA LYS A 133 -4.80 24.15 3.53
C LYS A 133 -4.61 22.68 3.83
N SER A 134 -3.62 22.33 4.66
CA SER A 134 -3.40 20.93 5.04
C SER A 134 -4.64 20.35 5.73
N LEU A 135 -5.19 19.29 5.13
CA LEU A 135 -6.36 18.59 5.63
C LEU A 135 -6.02 17.28 6.38
N GLY A 136 -4.76 17.08 6.73
CA GLY A 136 -4.28 15.82 7.34
C GLY A 136 -4.03 14.74 6.30
N THR A 137 -3.82 13.52 6.76
CA THR A 137 -3.42 12.42 5.86
C THR A 137 -4.51 12.00 4.87
N ILE A 138 -5.81 12.16 5.19
CA ILE A 138 -6.92 11.73 4.33
C ILE A 138 -8.05 12.76 4.17
N GLY A 139 -7.93 13.94 4.74
CA GLY A 139 -9.00 14.94 4.67
C GLY A 139 -9.34 15.38 3.24
N SER A 140 -8.39 15.29 2.31
CA SER A 140 -8.59 15.54 0.87
C SER A 140 -9.59 14.59 0.21
N LEU A 141 -9.88 13.42 0.79
CA LEU A 141 -10.92 12.52 0.27
C LEU A 141 -12.31 13.20 0.27
N SER A 142 -12.52 14.17 1.14
CA SER A 142 -13.76 14.96 1.18
C SER A 142 -13.96 15.83 -0.06
N LEU A 143 -12.90 16.09 -0.83
CA LEU A 143 -12.89 16.90 -2.05
C LEU A 143 -13.11 16.07 -3.32
N LEU A 144 -13.23 14.74 -3.20
CA LEU A 144 -13.49 13.86 -4.33
C LEU A 144 -14.85 14.20 -4.98
N SER A 145 -14.81 14.50 -6.27
CA SER A 145 -16.01 14.84 -7.04
C SER A 145 -16.84 13.63 -7.48
N ASN A 146 -16.20 12.46 -7.58
CA ASN A 146 -16.84 11.26 -8.13
C ASN A 146 -17.35 10.31 -7.04
N LYS A 147 -18.60 10.46 -6.65
CA LYS A 147 -19.29 9.57 -5.71
C LYS A 147 -19.76 8.23 -6.33
N LYS A 148 -19.59 8.03 -7.64
CA LYS A 148 -20.02 6.78 -8.32
C LYS A 148 -19.01 5.64 -8.14
N THR A 149 -17.78 5.94 -7.74
CA THR A 149 -16.75 4.93 -7.46
C THR A 149 -17.14 4.14 -6.21
N LYS A 150 -17.13 2.81 -6.31
CA LYS A 150 -17.54 1.93 -5.21
C LYS A 150 -16.45 1.78 -4.17
N ASN A 151 -15.20 1.58 -4.61
CA ASN A 151 -14.04 1.34 -3.75
C ASN A 151 -12.88 2.26 -4.13
N PHE A 152 -12.14 2.70 -3.12
CA PHE A 152 -10.95 3.54 -3.25
C PHE A 152 -9.76 2.82 -2.65
N ILE A 153 -8.68 2.73 -3.41
CA ILE A 153 -7.37 2.34 -2.87
C ILE A 153 -6.65 3.63 -2.49
N ILE A 154 -6.26 3.74 -1.24
CA ILE A 154 -5.59 4.92 -0.70
C ILE A 154 -4.18 4.52 -0.31
N SER A 155 -3.17 5.22 -0.81
CA SER A 155 -1.77 4.92 -0.56
C SER A 155 -0.98 6.17 -0.20
N ASN A 156 -0.03 6.02 0.71
CA ASN A 156 1.03 7.00 0.88
C ASN A 156 1.90 7.07 -0.38
N CYS A 157 2.59 8.21 -0.61
CA CYS A 157 3.41 8.43 -1.80
C CYS A 157 4.86 7.89 -1.68
N ASP A 158 5.25 7.40 -0.52
CA ASP A 158 6.62 7.01 -0.17
C ASP A 158 6.79 5.51 0.10
N MET A 159 5.81 4.70 -0.30
CA MET A 159 5.85 3.25 -0.09
C MET A 159 6.18 2.52 -1.39
N LYS A 160 7.00 1.49 -1.31
CA LYS A 160 7.26 0.55 -2.42
C LYS A 160 6.66 -0.80 -2.06
N PHE A 161 5.85 -1.36 -2.97
CA PHE A 161 5.15 -2.62 -2.76
C PHE A 161 5.58 -3.66 -3.78
N THR A 162 5.61 -4.94 -3.37
CA THR A 162 5.96 -6.08 -4.24
C THR A 162 5.03 -7.29 -4.07
N PHE A 163 3.94 -7.16 -3.31
CA PHE A 163 2.95 -8.23 -3.13
C PHE A 163 1.84 -8.19 -4.21
N PRO A 164 1.06 -9.28 -4.39
CA PRO A 164 0.01 -9.37 -5.38
C PRO A 164 -1.20 -8.50 -5.01
N LEU A 165 -1.37 -7.36 -5.70
CA LEU A 165 -2.47 -6.42 -5.46
C LEU A 165 -3.85 -7.05 -5.74
N LYS A 166 -3.91 -8.00 -6.67
CA LYS A 166 -5.16 -8.67 -7.00
C LYS A 166 -5.76 -9.41 -5.81
N ASP A 167 -4.96 -10.11 -5.05
CA ASP A 167 -5.42 -10.89 -3.91
C ASP A 167 -5.97 -10.00 -2.80
N LEU A 168 -5.36 -8.83 -2.58
CA LEU A 168 -5.90 -7.80 -1.68
C LEU A 168 -7.28 -7.31 -2.13
N ILE A 169 -7.44 -7.00 -3.45
CA ILE A 169 -8.71 -6.53 -4.01
C ILE A 169 -9.78 -7.63 -3.98
N ASP A 170 -9.41 -8.86 -4.34
CA ASP A 170 -10.32 -10.00 -4.31
C ASP A 170 -10.78 -10.31 -2.88
N THR A 171 -9.88 -10.27 -1.89
CA THR A 171 -10.20 -10.46 -0.47
C THR A 171 -11.18 -9.40 0.02
N HIS A 172 -10.88 -8.11 -0.22
CA HIS A 172 -11.78 -7.00 0.12
C HIS A 172 -13.19 -7.21 -0.46
N SER A 173 -13.26 -7.60 -1.74
CA SER A 173 -14.52 -7.76 -2.46
C SER A 173 -15.30 -9.01 -2.03
N LYS A 174 -14.61 -10.15 -1.88
CA LYS A 174 -15.19 -11.45 -1.47
C LYS A 174 -15.77 -11.35 -0.07
N ASN A 175 -15.05 -10.72 0.85
CA ASN A 175 -15.46 -10.55 2.23
C ASN A 175 -16.48 -9.42 2.40
N LYS A 176 -16.79 -8.65 1.34
CA LYS A 176 -17.69 -7.49 1.38
C LYS A 176 -17.28 -6.48 2.43
N ASN A 177 -15.98 -6.23 2.55
CA ASN A 177 -15.46 -5.30 3.55
C ASN A 177 -15.83 -3.86 3.24
N ASP A 178 -16.08 -3.08 4.28
CA ASP A 178 -16.20 -1.62 4.16
C ASP A 178 -14.81 -0.96 4.19
N ALA A 179 -13.88 -1.56 4.94
CA ALA A 179 -12.47 -1.15 4.98
C ALA A 179 -11.55 -2.37 5.04
N THR A 180 -10.44 -2.33 4.30
CA THR A 180 -9.32 -3.27 4.43
C THR A 180 -8.06 -2.46 4.66
N ILE A 181 -7.37 -2.74 5.75
CA ILE A 181 -6.12 -2.06 6.16
C ILE A 181 -4.98 -3.03 5.91
N VAL A 182 -4.02 -2.64 5.09
CA VAL A 182 -2.85 -3.49 4.83
C VAL A 182 -1.84 -3.30 5.95
N VAL A 183 -1.45 -4.41 6.55
CA VAL A 183 -0.52 -4.45 7.69
C VAL A 183 0.63 -5.40 7.40
N SER A 184 1.74 -5.20 8.10
CA SER A 184 2.87 -6.12 8.09
C SER A 184 3.21 -6.51 9.52
N LEU A 185 3.54 -7.78 9.72
CA LEU A 185 4.10 -8.24 10.99
C LEU A 185 5.53 -7.73 11.09
N LYS A 186 5.82 -7.00 12.15
CA LYS A 186 7.17 -6.56 12.49
C LYS A 186 7.56 -7.16 13.83
N GLU A 187 8.71 -7.84 13.87
CA GLU A 187 9.30 -8.36 15.08
C GLU A 187 10.47 -7.48 15.50
N ASP A 188 10.37 -6.87 16.66
CA ASP A 188 11.46 -6.16 17.30
C ASP A 188 11.97 -7.01 18.48
N SER A 189 13.28 -7.28 18.56
CA SER A 189 13.88 -7.97 19.69
C SER A 189 14.51 -6.98 20.65
N VAL A 190 14.20 -7.09 21.92
CA VAL A 190 14.95 -6.38 22.97
C VAL A 190 16.21 -7.19 23.28
N PRO A 191 17.44 -6.70 23.06
CA PRO A 191 18.66 -7.51 23.19
C PRO A 191 19.11 -7.73 24.65
N TYR A 192 18.20 -7.54 25.60
CA TYR A 192 18.43 -7.62 27.05
C TYR A 192 17.35 -8.45 27.73
N GLY A 193 17.64 -8.89 28.98
CA GLY A 193 16.62 -9.38 29.88
C GLY A 193 15.62 -8.28 30.25
N VAL A 194 14.34 -8.55 30.13
CA VAL A 194 13.24 -7.61 30.47
C VAL A 194 12.51 -8.12 31.70
N PHE A 195 12.34 -7.24 32.68
CA PHE A 195 11.58 -7.53 33.91
C PHE A 195 10.22 -6.82 33.84
N GLU A 196 9.17 -7.51 34.24
CA GLU A 196 7.86 -6.93 34.51
C GLU A 196 7.70 -6.82 36.04
N THR A 197 7.13 -5.73 36.53
CA THR A 197 6.89 -5.50 37.95
C THR A 197 5.42 -5.24 38.22
N ASP A 198 4.97 -5.50 39.46
CA ASP A 198 3.67 -5.00 39.95
C ASP A 198 3.76 -3.52 40.35
N ASN A 199 2.64 -2.97 40.86
CA ASN A 199 2.56 -1.56 41.30
C ASN A 199 3.46 -1.25 42.50
N ASP A 200 3.87 -2.27 43.25
CA ASP A 200 4.70 -2.14 44.46
C ASP A 200 6.19 -2.33 44.15
N GLY A 201 6.54 -2.62 42.88
CA GLY A 201 7.91 -2.78 42.41
C GLY A 201 8.47 -4.22 42.53
N ASN A 202 7.65 -5.21 42.92
CA ASN A 202 8.07 -6.59 42.97
C ASN A 202 8.16 -7.18 41.56
N ILE A 203 9.19 -7.99 41.29
CA ILE A 203 9.37 -8.65 40.00
C ILE A 203 8.28 -9.72 39.84
N THR A 204 7.47 -9.59 38.78
CA THR A 204 6.41 -10.54 38.43
C THR A 204 6.84 -11.49 37.32
N LYS A 205 7.77 -11.06 36.45
CA LYS A 205 8.24 -11.86 35.32
C LYS A 205 9.60 -11.41 34.84
N MET A 206 10.39 -12.35 34.31
CA MET A 206 11.60 -12.08 33.56
C MET A 206 11.51 -12.78 32.19
N SER A 207 11.93 -12.07 31.15
CA SER A 207 12.00 -12.60 29.77
C SER A 207 13.38 -12.26 29.19
N GLU A 208 14.16 -13.25 28.81
CA GLU A 208 15.46 -13.05 28.16
C GLU A 208 15.25 -12.79 26.68
N LYS A 209 15.75 -11.64 26.19
CA LYS A 209 15.69 -11.22 24.78
C LYS A 209 14.30 -11.40 24.15
N PRO A 210 13.24 -10.85 24.75
CA PRO A 210 11.89 -11.08 24.27
C PRO A 210 11.70 -10.48 22.87
N LYS A 211 10.95 -11.21 22.04
CA LYS A 211 10.49 -10.72 20.74
C LYS A 211 9.12 -10.10 20.91
N ILE A 212 8.99 -8.87 20.45
CA ILE A 212 7.71 -8.13 20.43
C ILE A 212 7.23 -8.12 18.99
N SER A 213 6.12 -8.79 18.74
CA SER A 213 5.51 -8.86 17.41
C SER A 213 4.33 -7.89 17.33
N ASN A 214 4.39 -6.95 16.40
CA ASN A 214 3.34 -5.98 16.16
C ASN A 214 2.87 -6.01 14.70
N MET A 215 1.55 -5.90 14.47
CA MET A 215 1.01 -5.62 13.15
C MET A 215 1.08 -4.12 12.89
N ILE A 216 2.00 -3.70 12.04
CA ILE A 216 2.18 -2.29 11.70
C ILE A 216 1.41 -1.91 10.45
N ASN A 217 0.83 -0.72 10.46
CA ASN A 217 0.14 -0.12 9.31
C ASN A 217 1.16 0.37 8.29
N ILE A 218 1.09 -0.13 7.05
CA ILE A 218 2.05 0.21 5.98
C ILE A 218 1.57 1.32 5.05
N GLY A 219 0.49 2.03 5.39
CA GLY A 219 0.01 3.18 4.60
C GLY A 219 -0.71 2.82 3.30
N LEU A 220 -1.33 1.64 3.22
CA LEU A 220 -2.16 1.20 2.12
C LEU A 220 -3.50 0.70 2.61
N TYR A 221 -4.58 1.16 1.99
CA TYR A 221 -5.96 0.89 2.41
C TYR A 221 -6.86 0.65 1.21
N ILE A 222 -7.91 -0.15 1.40
CA ILE A 222 -9.08 -0.13 0.52
C ILE A 222 -10.29 0.31 1.36
N PHE A 223 -10.89 1.42 1.00
CA PHE A 223 -12.12 1.92 1.62
C PHE A 223 -13.25 1.96 0.59
N ASN A 224 -14.42 1.50 1.01
CA ASN A 224 -15.61 1.72 0.19
C ASN A 224 -16.13 3.16 0.34
N ASN A 225 -17.09 3.52 -0.51
CA ASN A 225 -17.64 4.88 -0.53
C ASN A 225 -18.30 5.28 0.80
N LYS A 226 -18.89 4.34 1.55
CA LYS A 226 -19.50 4.64 2.86
C LYS A 226 -18.47 5.14 3.87
N VAL A 227 -17.26 4.53 3.88
CA VAL A 227 -16.16 4.96 4.75
C VAL A 227 -15.61 6.32 4.32
N VAL A 228 -15.39 6.52 3.01
CA VAL A 228 -14.89 7.79 2.47
C VAL A 228 -15.85 8.95 2.79
N ASN A 229 -17.15 8.72 2.75
CA ASN A 229 -18.17 9.73 3.07
C ASN A 229 -18.18 10.16 4.56
N LEU A 230 -17.48 9.45 5.44
CA LEU A 230 -17.31 9.88 6.84
C LEU A 230 -16.31 11.03 6.98
N VAL A 231 -15.47 11.27 5.96
CA VAL A 231 -14.50 12.38 5.95
C VAL A 231 -15.25 13.68 5.69
N LYS A 232 -15.29 14.54 6.69
CA LYS A 232 -16.02 15.83 6.62
C LYS A 232 -15.28 16.82 5.73
N LYS A 233 -16.03 17.54 4.90
CA LYS A 233 -15.49 18.57 4.00
C LYS A 233 -14.74 19.66 4.78
N ASN A 234 -13.57 20.04 4.26
CA ASN A 234 -12.70 21.09 4.82
C ASN A 234 -12.27 20.88 6.28
N LYS A 235 -12.39 19.64 6.81
CA LYS A 235 -11.92 19.29 8.15
C LYS A 235 -10.61 18.53 8.05
N HIS A 236 -9.63 18.94 8.89
CA HIS A 236 -8.42 18.13 9.09
C HIS A 236 -8.81 16.75 9.60
N THR A 237 -8.34 15.71 8.92
CA THR A 237 -8.65 14.32 9.29
C THR A 237 -7.43 13.44 9.01
N ASP A 238 -6.95 12.79 10.05
CA ASP A 238 -5.91 11.78 9.92
C ASP A 238 -6.51 10.39 9.73
N VAL A 239 -5.80 9.54 8.99
CA VAL A 239 -6.27 8.18 8.71
C VAL A 239 -6.52 7.39 9.99
N ASN A 240 -5.69 7.58 11.01
CA ASN A 240 -5.85 6.89 12.31
C ASN A 240 -7.15 7.29 13.02
N GLU A 241 -7.57 8.55 12.92
CA GLU A 241 -8.85 9.03 13.46
C GLU A 241 -10.02 8.35 12.75
N LEU A 242 -9.95 8.25 11.41
CA LEU A 242 -10.98 7.55 10.64
C LEU A 242 -11.03 6.06 11.00
N ILE A 243 -9.87 5.41 11.08
CA ILE A 243 -9.77 3.98 11.44
C ILE A 243 -10.38 3.75 12.84
N LYS A 244 -10.00 4.53 13.84
CA LYS A 244 -10.59 4.44 15.19
C LYS A 244 -12.12 4.61 15.15
N LYS A 245 -12.60 5.57 14.36
CA LYS A 245 -14.03 5.82 14.20
C LYS A 245 -14.77 4.64 13.60
N ILE A 246 -14.25 4.01 12.52
CA ILE A 246 -14.94 2.88 11.87
C ILE A 246 -14.85 1.60 12.69
N ILE A 247 -13.75 1.37 13.43
CA ILE A 247 -13.62 0.21 14.33
C ILE A 247 -14.64 0.29 15.47
N ASN A 248 -14.80 1.47 16.08
CA ASN A 248 -15.76 1.68 17.16
C ASN A 248 -17.22 1.64 16.68
N HIS A 249 -17.42 1.76 15.38
CA HIS A 249 -18.76 1.79 14.77
C HIS A 249 -19.12 0.41 14.24
N LYS A 250 -19.83 -0.41 15.03
CA LYS A 250 -20.23 -1.81 14.71
C LYS A 250 -20.92 -2.02 13.35
N LYS A 251 -21.25 -0.93 12.62
CA LYS A 251 -21.86 -0.96 11.28
C LYS A 251 -20.86 -1.24 10.16
N PHE A 252 -19.55 -1.06 10.39
CA PHE A 252 -18.54 -1.23 9.36
C PHE A 252 -17.83 -2.55 9.53
N LYS A 253 -17.69 -3.29 8.44
CA LYS A 253 -16.84 -4.47 8.37
C LYS A 253 -15.41 -4.06 8.02
N VAL A 254 -14.53 -4.09 9.01
CA VAL A 254 -13.13 -3.71 8.92
C VAL A 254 -12.26 -4.95 9.09
N GLU A 255 -11.36 -5.22 8.13
CA GLU A 255 -10.43 -6.34 8.20
C GLU A 255 -9.00 -5.88 7.97
N LEU A 256 -8.06 -6.57 8.60
CA LEU A 256 -6.62 -6.44 8.32
C LEU A 256 -6.24 -7.38 7.17
N TYR A 257 -5.34 -6.92 6.31
CA TYR A 257 -4.73 -7.75 5.27
C TYR A 257 -3.22 -7.81 5.54
N PRO A 258 -2.71 -8.92 6.10
CA PRO A 258 -1.31 -9.06 6.41
C PRO A 258 -0.49 -9.31 5.15
N VAL A 259 0.66 -8.65 5.05
CA VAL A 259 1.66 -8.87 4.01
C VAL A 259 3.03 -9.16 4.63
N PRO A 260 3.89 -9.95 3.96
CA PRO A 260 5.26 -10.19 4.43
C PRO A 260 6.08 -8.90 4.55
N GLU A 261 6.97 -8.83 5.53
CA GLU A 261 7.83 -7.66 5.78
C GLU A 261 8.68 -7.30 4.56
N ASN A 262 9.22 -8.29 3.85
CA ASN A 262 10.03 -8.09 2.66
C ASN A 262 9.24 -7.69 1.40
N SER A 263 7.90 -7.61 1.47
CA SER A 263 7.03 -7.26 0.35
C SER A 263 6.68 -5.77 0.26
N TRP A 264 7.22 -4.96 1.16
CA TRP A 264 7.06 -3.52 1.16
C TRP A 264 8.32 -2.81 1.69
N THR A 265 8.43 -1.50 1.42
CA THR A 265 9.55 -0.68 1.91
C THR A 265 9.06 0.75 2.09
N ASP A 266 9.33 1.34 3.25
CA ASP A 266 9.23 2.79 3.47
C ASP A 266 10.46 3.45 2.84
N MET A 267 10.28 4.07 1.68
CA MET A 267 11.35 4.73 0.95
C MET A 267 11.89 5.97 1.65
N SER A 268 11.11 6.55 2.57
CA SER A 268 11.52 7.74 3.32
C SER A 268 12.66 7.46 4.29
N LEU A 269 12.84 6.21 4.70
CA LEU A 269 13.92 5.80 5.61
C LEU A 269 15.32 6.05 5.04
N LYS A 270 15.47 6.05 3.70
CA LYS A 270 16.75 6.35 3.03
C LYS A 270 17.23 7.81 3.15
N TYR A 271 16.41 8.67 3.69
CA TYR A 271 16.69 10.10 3.91
C TYR A 271 16.80 10.46 5.40
N LYS A 272 16.90 9.46 6.27
CA LYS A 272 17.00 9.67 7.73
C LYS A 272 18.41 9.59 8.27
N GLU A 273 19.40 9.26 7.41
CA GLU A 273 20.83 9.20 7.74
C GLU A 273 21.51 10.54 7.54
#